data_6c22326a60e53fbbbcfb2d2fe2c1b2be
#
_entry.id   6c22326a60e53fbbbcfb2d2fe2c1b2be
#
_cell.length_a   1.000
_cell.length_b   1.000
_cell.length_c   1.000
_cell.angle_alpha   90.00
_cell.angle_beta   90.00
_cell.angle_gamma   90.00
#
_symmetry.space_group_name_H-M   'P 1'
#
loop_
_entity.id
_entity.type
_entity.pdbx_description
1 polymer ?
#
loop_
_entity_poly.entity_id
_entity_poly.type
_entity_poly.pdbx_seq_one_letter_code
_entity_poly.pdbx_strand_id
1 'polypeptide(L)'
;MQKRIRIVSIGIILIILLISVIILNNNTNNKHIFKKDGIIYALSLDGKSITSFPSKGLYKANVSCEGADGRWLYDDWKLAIENITGEVSCDIKFETITKTYLNDYITSLAGTTQGTGQVVNEKGYRYEGKNPNNYVWFNNEYWRIIGVFDSASHGVSGKNLVKIIRADVLDWLVWNKLTANDWTASSLNSLLNDVYYNAQDGTKSRYCYGYYHTDIKAKANCDYTKKGLQSGYRSMIANVTWYLGGCSGPTNETAESFYECERGTTVCSGNSTSTTGYIGLIYPSDYGYSVLSNSCARTTDLGSYSSSTCAGQSWLYGKGREWTLLHATSVYSSVFQLGSSGNLFLDRVILGFGVRPVLYLDASVYKIDGDGTLENPYIIGMW
;
A
#
# COMPACT_ATOMS: atom_id res chain seq x y z
N MET A 1 -44.15 6.06 -26.57
CA MET A 1 -43.86 5.59 -25.19
C MET A 1 -42.57 4.80 -25.20
N GLN A 2 -41.43 5.46 -25.03
CA GLN A 2 -40.12 4.80 -24.96
C GLN A 2 -39.78 4.56 -23.49
N LYS A 3 -39.70 3.28 -23.07
CA LYS A 3 -39.18 2.90 -21.76
C LYS A 3 -37.66 3.04 -21.77
N ARG A 4 -37.16 4.01 -21.01
CA ARG A 4 -35.71 4.11 -20.66
C ARG A 4 -35.35 2.98 -19.72
N ILE A 5 -34.52 2.06 -20.17
CA ILE A 5 -33.86 1.06 -19.32
C ILE A 5 -32.72 1.78 -18.61
N ARG A 6 -32.84 1.93 -17.30
CA ARG A 6 -31.72 2.37 -16.45
C ARG A 6 -30.76 1.18 -16.28
N ILE A 7 -29.55 1.34 -16.79
CA ILE A 7 -28.44 0.45 -16.50
C ILE A 7 -28.07 0.68 -15.04
N VAL A 8 -28.44 -0.26 -14.18
CA VAL A 8 -27.96 -0.31 -12.79
C VAL A 8 -26.57 -0.94 -12.86
N SER A 9 -25.55 -0.18 -12.44
CA SER A 9 -24.19 -0.68 -12.25
C SER A 9 -24.23 -1.90 -11.31
N ILE A 10 -23.83 -3.05 -11.85
CA ILE A 10 -23.85 -4.33 -11.16
C ILE A 10 -22.73 -4.30 -10.13
N GLY A 11 -23.15 -4.18 -8.87
CA GLY A 11 -22.27 -4.35 -7.73
C GLY A 11 -21.81 -5.80 -7.64
N ILE A 12 -20.64 -5.98 -7.07
CA ILE A 12 -19.98 -7.26 -6.79
C ILE A 12 -20.98 -8.24 -6.15
N ILE A 13 -21.33 -9.33 -6.85
CA ILE A 13 -22.17 -10.38 -6.29
C ILE A 13 -21.27 -11.26 -5.41
N LEU A 14 -21.42 -11.11 -4.11
CA LEU A 14 -20.80 -11.95 -3.10
C LEU A 14 -21.57 -13.27 -3.00
N ILE A 15 -21.04 -14.37 -3.50
CA ILE A 15 -21.69 -15.70 -3.40
C ILE A 15 -21.09 -16.46 -2.22
N ILE A 16 -21.85 -16.63 -1.15
CA ILE A 16 -21.53 -17.54 -0.02
C ILE A 16 -22.02 -18.95 -0.38
N LEU A 17 -21.09 -19.92 -0.48
CA LEU A 17 -21.33 -21.25 -0.97
C LEU A 17 -21.74 -22.25 0.13
N LEU A 18 -23.01 -22.70 0.15
CA LEU A 18 -23.46 -23.93 0.75
C LEU A 18 -23.66 -24.97 -0.37
N ILE A 19 -23.15 -26.20 -0.21
CA ILE A 19 -22.92 -27.19 -1.26
C ILE A 19 -24.14 -28.06 -1.50
N SER A 20 -24.56 -28.27 -2.78
CA SER A 20 -25.26 -29.47 -3.24
C SER A 20 -24.47 -30.10 -4.40
N VAL A 21 -24.12 -31.37 -4.27
CA VAL A 21 -23.28 -32.12 -5.21
C VAL A 21 -24.17 -32.82 -6.26
N ILE A 22 -23.87 -32.60 -7.55
CA ILE A 22 -24.31 -33.45 -8.64
C ILE A 22 -23.07 -34.12 -9.23
N ILE A 23 -22.97 -35.46 -9.10
CA ILE A 23 -21.86 -36.21 -9.68
C ILE A 23 -22.26 -36.59 -11.10
N LEU A 24 -21.59 -36.03 -12.09
CA LEU A 24 -21.62 -36.49 -13.48
C LEU A 24 -20.40 -37.37 -13.71
N ASN A 25 -20.65 -38.68 -13.84
CA ASN A 25 -19.61 -39.68 -14.06
C ASN A 25 -19.31 -39.79 -15.56
N ASN A 26 -18.16 -39.22 -16.02
CA ASN A 26 -17.58 -39.58 -17.31
C ASN A 26 -16.09 -39.86 -17.13
N ASN A 27 -15.73 -41.06 -17.57
CA ASN A 27 -14.41 -41.69 -17.48
C ASN A 27 -13.26 -40.84 -18.03
N THR A 28 -12.21 -40.83 -17.28
CA THR A 28 -10.79 -40.50 -17.49
C THR A 28 -10.37 -39.20 -16.75
N ASN A 29 -9.90 -39.40 -15.56
CA ASN A 29 -9.52 -38.45 -14.51
C ASN A 29 -10.71 -38.05 -13.63
N ASN A 30 -10.75 -38.56 -12.40
CA ASN A 30 -11.76 -38.32 -11.37
C ASN A 30 -11.84 -36.81 -10.97
N LYS A 31 -12.31 -35.96 -11.86
CA LYS A 31 -12.65 -34.57 -11.53
C LYS A 31 -14.05 -34.55 -10.91
N HIS A 32 -14.18 -34.15 -9.66
CA HIS A 32 -15.48 -33.80 -9.10
C HIS A 32 -15.94 -32.47 -9.66
N ILE A 33 -17.05 -32.44 -10.38
CA ILE A 33 -17.64 -31.24 -10.98
C ILE A 33 -18.83 -30.82 -10.12
N PHE A 34 -18.87 -29.56 -9.76
CA PHE A 34 -19.93 -28.96 -8.96
C PHE A 34 -20.69 -27.93 -9.81
N LYS A 35 -22.00 -27.78 -9.54
CA LYS A 35 -22.82 -26.73 -10.14
C LYS A 35 -23.55 -25.98 -9.04
N LYS A 36 -23.36 -24.65 -8.98
CA LYS A 36 -24.07 -23.77 -8.06
C LYS A 36 -24.32 -22.41 -8.70
N ASP A 37 -25.54 -21.89 -8.56
CA ASP A 37 -25.96 -20.58 -9.05
C ASP A 37 -25.59 -20.33 -10.53
N GLY A 38 -25.68 -21.39 -11.37
CA GLY A 38 -25.32 -21.33 -12.78
C GLY A 38 -23.83 -21.50 -13.09
N ILE A 39 -22.97 -21.59 -12.07
CA ILE A 39 -21.53 -21.76 -12.23
C ILE A 39 -21.16 -23.23 -12.08
N ILE A 40 -20.42 -23.76 -13.05
CA ILE A 40 -19.82 -25.10 -13.02
C ILE A 40 -18.38 -24.92 -12.55
N TYR A 41 -17.93 -25.74 -11.60
CA TYR A 41 -16.52 -25.67 -11.18
C TYR A 41 -15.96 -27.04 -10.79
N ALA A 42 -14.66 -27.18 -10.98
CA ALA A 42 -13.86 -28.31 -10.53
C ALA A 42 -12.81 -27.83 -9.53
N LEU A 43 -12.54 -28.66 -8.52
CA LEU A 43 -11.58 -28.34 -7.45
C LEU A 43 -10.46 -29.38 -7.42
N SER A 44 -9.24 -28.92 -7.22
CA SER A 44 -8.11 -29.80 -6.91
C SER A 44 -7.18 -29.19 -5.86
N LEU A 45 -6.51 -30.07 -5.09
CA LEU A 45 -5.46 -29.73 -4.15
C LEU A 45 -4.25 -30.62 -4.44
N ASP A 46 -3.11 -30.02 -4.76
CA ASP A 46 -1.88 -30.71 -5.14
C ASP A 46 -2.11 -31.78 -6.24
N GLY A 47 -2.90 -31.38 -7.24
CA GLY A 47 -3.26 -32.23 -8.38
C GLY A 47 -4.31 -33.31 -8.11
N LYS A 48 -4.81 -33.46 -6.88
CA LYS A 48 -5.88 -34.41 -6.53
C LYS A 48 -7.21 -33.70 -6.47
N SER A 49 -8.26 -34.29 -7.09
CA SER A 49 -9.61 -33.74 -7.03
C SER A 49 -10.14 -33.75 -5.59
N ILE A 50 -10.75 -32.64 -5.17
CA ILE A 50 -11.36 -32.46 -3.85
C ILE A 50 -12.84 -32.10 -3.99
N THR A 51 -13.61 -32.31 -2.94
CA THR A 51 -15.07 -32.13 -2.95
C THR A 51 -15.54 -30.84 -2.27
N SER A 52 -14.65 -30.10 -1.66
CA SER A 52 -14.92 -28.81 -1.03
C SER A 52 -13.68 -27.92 -1.09
N PHE A 53 -13.85 -26.62 -0.94
CA PHE A 53 -12.72 -25.73 -0.76
C PHE A 53 -11.91 -26.14 0.48
N PRO A 54 -10.57 -26.16 0.40
CA PRO A 54 -9.76 -26.39 1.58
C PRO A 54 -10.04 -25.30 2.62
N SER A 55 -9.86 -25.61 3.89
CA SER A 55 -9.89 -24.58 4.94
C SER A 55 -8.78 -23.55 4.72
N LYS A 56 -9.00 -22.32 5.15
CA LYS A 56 -8.00 -21.23 5.01
C LYS A 56 -6.64 -21.70 5.54
N GLY A 57 -5.59 -21.55 4.72
CA GLY A 57 -4.28 -22.10 5.03
C GLY A 57 -3.21 -21.69 4.00
N LEU A 58 -2.06 -22.35 4.06
CA LEU A 58 -0.91 -22.08 3.19
C LEU A 58 -1.11 -22.69 1.79
N TYR A 59 -1.99 -22.08 1.02
CA TYR A 59 -2.27 -22.52 -0.35
C TYR A 59 -2.17 -21.34 -1.32
N LYS A 60 -1.62 -21.61 -2.50
CA LYS A 60 -1.79 -20.77 -3.70
C LYS A 60 -2.99 -21.29 -4.46
N ALA A 61 -3.89 -20.42 -4.91
CA ALA A 61 -5.04 -20.77 -5.73
C ALA A 61 -4.84 -20.26 -7.16
N ASN A 62 -4.86 -21.16 -8.13
CA ASN A 62 -4.89 -20.84 -9.54
C ASN A 62 -6.34 -21.01 -10.03
N VAL A 63 -6.95 -19.94 -10.51
CA VAL A 63 -8.33 -19.93 -11.02
C VAL A 63 -8.31 -19.69 -12.52
N SER A 64 -8.96 -20.56 -13.28
CA SER A 64 -9.17 -20.42 -14.71
C SER A 64 -10.65 -20.60 -15.00
N CYS A 65 -11.31 -19.59 -15.56
CA CYS A 65 -12.72 -19.64 -15.91
C CYS A 65 -12.94 -19.43 -17.39
N GLU A 66 -13.92 -20.12 -17.95
CA GLU A 66 -14.53 -19.82 -19.25
C GLU A 66 -15.83 -19.07 -19.00
N GLY A 67 -16.14 -18.08 -19.84
CA GLY A 67 -17.35 -17.27 -19.74
C GLY A 67 -17.34 -16.18 -18.66
N ALA A 68 -16.25 -16.03 -17.91
CA ALA A 68 -16.09 -14.99 -16.88
C ALA A 68 -14.63 -14.82 -16.46
N ASP A 69 -14.34 -13.72 -15.76
CA ASP A 69 -13.09 -13.51 -15.04
C ASP A 69 -13.23 -14.08 -13.61
N GLY A 70 -12.42 -15.09 -13.29
CA GLY A 70 -12.40 -15.71 -11.96
C GLY A 70 -11.12 -15.38 -11.21
N ARG A 71 -11.24 -15.05 -9.92
CA ARG A 71 -10.09 -14.88 -9.03
C ARG A 71 -10.36 -15.38 -7.62
N TRP A 72 -9.30 -15.81 -6.92
CA TRP A 72 -9.39 -16.21 -5.52
C TRP A 72 -9.13 -15.00 -4.61
N LEU A 73 -10.06 -14.74 -3.69
CA LEU A 73 -9.92 -13.71 -2.68
C LEU A 73 -9.38 -14.36 -1.39
N TYR A 74 -8.10 -14.19 -1.13
CA TYR A 74 -7.40 -14.83 -0.01
C TYR A 74 -7.88 -14.36 1.36
N ASP A 75 -8.29 -13.10 1.48
CA ASP A 75 -8.78 -12.53 2.74
C ASP A 75 -10.12 -13.12 3.15
N ASP A 76 -11.04 -13.17 2.20
CA ASP A 76 -12.38 -13.71 2.39
C ASP A 76 -12.44 -15.23 2.19
N TRP A 77 -11.37 -15.83 1.68
CA TRP A 77 -11.24 -17.24 1.34
C TRP A 77 -12.37 -17.72 0.43
N LYS A 78 -12.58 -17.00 -0.66
CA LYS A 78 -13.68 -17.25 -1.60
C LYS A 78 -13.30 -17.00 -3.07
N LEU A 79 -14.05 -17.63 -3.98
CA LEU A 79 -14.01 -17.35 -5.40
C LEU A 79 -14.82 -16.08 -5.69
N ALA A 80 -14.18 -15.11 -6.39
CA ALA A 80 -14.87 -13.98 -7.01
C ALA A 80 -15.02 -14.26 -8.52
N ILE A 81 -16.18 -13.95 -9.08
CA ILE A 81 -16.49 -14.07 -10.50
C ILE A 81 -16.98 -12.69 -10.98
N GLU A 82 -16.35 -12.19 -12.02
CA GLU A 82 -16.65 -10.87 -12.61
C GLU A 82 -16.79 -11.00 -14.14
N ASN A 83 -17.33 -9.99 -14.81
CA ASN A 83 -17.43 -9.91 -16.28
C ASN A 83 -18.07 -11.15 -16.92
N ILE A 84 -19.21 -11.61 -16.39
CA ILE A 84 -19.91 -12.80 -16.89
C ILE A 84 -20.44 -12.53 -18.30
N THR A 85 -20.01 -13.36 -19.28
CA THR A 85 -20.40 -13.23 -20.69
C THR A 85 -21.28 -14.40 -21.18
N GLY A 86 -21.50 -15.43 -20.35
CA GLY A 86 -22.26 -16.63 -20.73
C GLY A 86 -22.30 -17.66 -19.61
N GLU A 87 -22.36 -18.94 -19.99
CA GLU A 87 -22.22 -20.03 -19.04
C GLU A 87 -20.81 -20.04 -18.46
N VAL A 88 -20.70 -20.11 -17.13
CA VAL A 88 -19.41 -20.01 -16.44
C VAL A 88 -18.94 -21.39 -16.01
N SER A 89 -17.74 -21.77 -16.44
CA SER A 89 -17.04 -22.98 -16.01
C SER A 89 -15.64 -22.65 -15.49
N CYS A 90 -15.34 -23.01 -14.23
CA CYS A 90 -14.07 -22.69 -13.58
C CYS A 90 -13.30 -23.94 -13.13
N ASP A 91 -11.99 -23.97 -13.36
CA ASP A 91 -11.05 -24.93 -12.79
C ASP A 91 -10.23 -24.20 -11.70
N ILE A 92 -10.37 -24.65 -10.45
CA ILE A 92 -9.74 -24.02 -9.29
C ILE A 92 -8.76 -25.01 -8.69
N LYS A 93 -7.46 -24.67 -8.80
CA LYS A 93 -6.36 -25.52 -8.33
C LYS A 93 -5.71 -24.88 -7.14
N PHE A 94 -5.70 -25.59 -6.01
CA PHE A 94 -4.94 -25.22 -4.84
C PHE A 94 -3.63 -26.00 -4.82
N GLU A 95 -2.55 -25.31 -4.48
CA GLU A 95 -1.23 -25.88 -4.30
C GLU A 95 -0.72 -25.50 -2.90
N THR A 96 -0.25 -26.48 -2.15
CA THR A 96 0.36 -26.26 -0.84
C THR A 96 1.66 -25.46 -1.03
N ILE A 97 1.83 -24.37 -0.28
CA ILE A 97 3.03 -23.55 -0.33
C ILE A 97 3.83 -23.63 0.97
N THR A 98 5.15 -23.48 0.86
CA THR A 98 6.01 -23.28 2.02
C THR A 98 5.85 -21.84 2.52
N LYS A 99 5.68 -21.67 3.84
CA LYS A 99 5.57 -20.36 4.46
C LYS A 99 6.90 -19.61 4.33
N THR A 100 6.89 -18.52 3.57
CA THR A 100 8.02 -17.61 3.44
C THR A 100 7.59 -16.23 3.92
N TYR A 101 8.18 -15.73 5.00
CA TYR A 101 7.87 -14.41 5.51
C TYR A 101 8.24 -13.33 4.47
N LEU A 102 7.40 -12.32 4.34
CA LEU A 102 7.56 -11.30 3.31
C LEU A 102 8.85 -10.51 3.48
N ASN A 103 9.23 -10.17 4.72
CA ASN A 103 10.48 -9.50 5.03
C ASN A 103 11.70 -10.34 4.60
N ASP A 104 11.71 -11.66 4.88
CA ASP A 104 12.80 -12.54 4.49
C ASP A 104 12.89 -12.68 2.97
N TYR A 105 11.73 -12.82 2.30
CA TYR A 105 11.67 -12.87 0.85
C TYR A 105 12.26 -11.60 0.21
N ILE A 106 11.80 -10.40 0.64
CA ILE A 106 12.31 -9.13 0.07
C ILE A 106 13.81 -8.97 0.36
N THR A 107 14.26 -9.32 1.57
CA THR A 107 15.68 -9.28 1.93
C THR A 107 16.52 -10.19 1.02
N SER A 108 16.00 -11.36 0.65
CA SER A 108 16.69 -12.29 -0.26
C SER A 108 16.86 -11.77 -1.69
N LEU A 109 16.10 -10.74 -2.08
CA LEU A 109 16.21 -10.09 -3.39
C LEU A 109 17.35 -9.07 -3.46
N ALA A 110 18.08 -8.81 -2.36
CA ALA A 110 19.17 -7.84 -2.34
C ALA A 110 20.23 -8.12 -3.41
N GLY A 111 20.60 -7.09 -4.18
CA GLY A 111 21.54 -7.18 -5.29
C GLY A 111 20.95 -7.80 -6.56
N THR A 112 19.65 -8.12 -6.60
CA THR A 112 19.00 -8.66 -7.80
C THR A 112 18.20 -7.59 -8.55
N THR A 113 18.14 -7.73 -9.87
CA THR A 113 17.32 -6.88 -10.73
C THR A 113 15.83 -7.15 -10.50
N GLN A 114 15.07 -6.09 -10.33
CA GLN A 114 13.62 -6.13 -10.14
C GLN A 114 12.96 -5.16 -11.14
N GLY A 115 12.44 -5.66 -12.25
CA GLY A 115 11.91 -4.81 -13.32
C GLY A 115 12.97 -3.83 -13.84
N THR A 116 12.68 -2.51 -13.82
CA THR A 116 13.65 -1.45 -14.12
C THR A 116 14.24 -0.82 -12.86
N GLY A 117 14.57 -1.66 -11.89
CA GLY A 117 15.16 -1.32 -10.61
C GLY A 117 15.81 -2.52 -9.95
N GLN A 118 16.08 -2.42 -8.67
CA GLN A 118 16.70 -3.46 -7.86
C GLN A 118 16.35 -3.29 -6.37
N VAL A 119 16.72 -4.28 -5.54
CA VAL A 119 16.74 -4.16 -4.09
C VAL A 119 18.17 -3.92 -3.64
N VAL A 120 18.40 -2.86 -2.87
CA VAL A 120 19.70 -2.51 -2.30
C VAL A 120 19.64 -2.47 -0.78
N ASN A 121 20.76 -2.76 -0.12
CA ASN A 121 20.87 -2.61 1.34
C ASN A 121 21.51 -1.25 1.66
N GLU A 122 20.66 -0.22 1.78
CA GLU A 122 21.05 1.14 2.15
C GLU A 122 20.12 1.68 3.24
N LYS A 123 20.56 1.69 4.51
CA LYS A 123 19.73 2.06 5.67
C LYS A 123 18.39 1.27 5.69
N GLY A 124 18.48 -0.03 5.40
CA GLY A 124 17.40 -0.98 5.14
C GLY A 124 17.47 -1.57 3.74
N TYR A 125 16.73 -2.66 3.49
CA TYR A 125 16.64 -3.28 2.15
C TYR A 125 15.55 -2.56 1.36
N ARG A 126 15.94 -1.72 0.40
CA ARG A 126 15.06 -0.78 -0.29
C ARG A 126 14.92 -1.09 -1.77
N TYR A 127 13.72 -0.90 -2.31
CA TYR A 127 13.50 -0.89 -3.75
C TYR A 127 13.90 0.47 -4.34
N GLU A 128 14.82 0.45 -5.30
CA GLU A 128 15.23 1.62 -6.08
C GLU A 128 14.98 1.43 -7.58
N GLY A 129 14.96 2.52 -8.34
CA GLY A 129 14.80 2.53 -9.79
C GLY A 129 13.47 3.08 -10.27
N LYS A 130 13.29 3.09 -11.60
CA LYS A 130 12.15 3.74 -12.24
C LYS A 130 10.84 2.99 -12.04
N ASN A 131 10.87 1.67 -12.15
CA ASN A 131 9.70 0.81 -11.96
C ASN A 131 10.15 -0.60 -11.52
N PRO A 132 10.56 -0.76 -10.26
CA PRO A 132 10.88 -2.08 -9.71
C PRO A 132 9.61 -2.92 -9.53
N ASN A 133 9.80 -4.25 -9.47
CA ASN A 133 8.73 -5.20 -9.17
C ASN A 133 8.43 -5.20 -7.66
N ASN A 134 7.69 -4.20 -7.19
CA ASN A 134 7.39 -3.99 -5.77
C ASN A 134 5.91 -3.74 -5.48
N TYR A 135 5.02 -4.09 -6.41
CA TYR A 135 3.59 -4.03 -6.15
C TYR A 135 3.15 -5.15 -5.21
N VAL A 136 2.28 -4.82 -4.29
CA VAL A 136 1.61 -5.74 -3.37
C VAL A 136 0.11 -5.43 -3.35
N TRP A 137 -0.70 -6.48 -3.39
CA TRP A 137 -2.15 -6.37 -3.24
C TRP A 137 -2.48 -6.37 -1.76
N PHE A 138 -3.00 -5.24 -1.26
CA PHE A 138 -3.32 -5.04 0.13
C PHE A 138 -4.55 -4.14 0.25
N ASN A 139 -5.49 -4.48 1.11
CA ASN A 139 -6.73 -3.73 1.33
C ASN A 139 -7.59 -3.56 0.05
N ASN A 140 -7.62 -4.59 -0.81
CA ASN A 140 -8.32 -4.61 -2.11
C ASN A 140 -7.85 -3.51 -3.09
N GLU A 141 -6.62 -3.07 -2.98
CA GLU A 141 -6.00 -2.07 -3.85
C GLU A 141 -4.49 -2.29 -3.99
N TYR A 142 -3.88 -1.60 -4.95
CA TYR A 142 -2.44 -1.66 -5.13
C TYR A 142 -1.72 -0.80 -4.10
N TRP A 143 -0.74 -1.41 -3.44
CA TRP A 143 0.29 -0.77 -2.65
C TRP A 143 1.65 -1.07 -3.26
N ARG A 144 2.68 -0.35 -2.80
CA ARG A 144 4.05 -0.59 -3.24
C ARG A 144 4.97 -0.74 -2.03
N ILE A 145 5.88 -1.70 -2.10
CA ILE A 145 6.86 -1.96 -1.04
C ILE A 145 7.98 -0.93 -1.15
N ILE A 146 8.22 -0.15 -0.08
CA ILE A 146 9.38 0.74 0.04
C ILE A 146 10.61 -0.09 0.36
N GLY A 147 10.50 -1.00 1.32
CA GLY A 147 11.61 -1.85 1.73
C GLY A 147 11.36 -2.61 3.01
N VAL A 148 12.40 -3.24 3.52
CA VAL A 148 12.45 -3.91 4.82
C VAL A 148 13.37 -3.15 5.76
N PHE A 149 12.90 -2.85 6.94
CA PHE A 149 13.60 -2.01 7.90
C PHE A 149 13.71 -2.71 9.26
N ASP A 150 14.77 -2.44 9.96
CA ASP A 150 15.05 -2.94 11.29
C ASP A 150 14.41 -2.10 12.41
N SER A 151 14.60 -2.53 13.65
CA SER A 151 14.05 -1.87 14.84
C SER A 151 14.52 -0.42 15.02
N ALA A 152 15.69 -0.03 14.49
CA ALA A 152 16.16 1.35 14.55
C ALA A 152 15.30 2.30 13.71
N SER A 153 14.57 1.77 12.72
CA SER A 153 13.72 2.55 11.83
C SER A 153 12.26 2.66 12.29
N HIS A 154 11.78 1.75 13.16
CA HIS A 154 10.37 1.68 13.54
C HIS A 154 10.11 1.34 15.01
N GLY A 155 11.14 1.18 15.82
CA GLY A 155 11.05 1.00 17.27
C GLY A 155 10.56 -0.38 17.75
N VAL A 156 10.16 -1.31 16.88
CA VAL A 156 9.70 -2.66 17.27
C VAL A 156 10.92 -3.57 17.45
N SER A 157 11.26 -3.88 18.70
CA SER A 157 12.47 -4.61 19.04
C SER A 157 12.56 -5.98 18.39
N GLY A 158 13.74 -6.30 17.82
CA GLY A 158 14.08 -7.61 17.25
C GLY A 158 13.25 -8.01 16.03
N LYS A 159 12.58 -7.07 15.35
CA LYS A 159 11.78 -7.32 14.16
C LYS A 159 12.34 -6.57 12.95
N ASN A 160 12.24 -7.21 11.79
CA ASN A 160 12.38 -6.55 10.49
C ASN A 160 10.99 -6.44 9.89
N LEU A 161 10.55 -5.22 9.59
CA LEU A 161 9.21 -4.95 9.09
C LEU A 161 9.23 -4.45 7.66
N VAL A 162 8.26 -4.88 6.86
CA VAL A 162 8.06 -4.40 5.49
C VAL A 162 7.28 -3.09 5.54
N LYS A 163 7.85 -2.03 4.99
CA LYS A 163 7.21 -0.72 4.83
C LYS A 163 6.55 -0.62 3.47
N ILE A 164 5.27 -0.29 3.43
CA ILE A 164 4.50 -0.13 2.20
C ILE A 164 3.84 1.24 2.12
N ILE A 165 3.61 1.70 0.90
CA ILE A 165 2.92 2.95 0.57
C ILE A 165 1.77 2.66 -0.38
N ARG A 166 0.64 3.31 -0.23
CA ARG A 166 -0.46 3.24 -1.18
C ARG A 166 0.03 3.65 -2.58
N ALA A 167 -0.32 2.90 -3.63
CA ALA A 167 0.16 3.19 -4.98
C ALA A 167 -0.38 4.51 -5.49
N ASP A 168 -1.66 4.79 -5.26
CA ASP A 168 -2.33 6.00 -5.67
C ASP A 168 -2.56 6.97 -4.50
N VAL A 169 -2.72 8.25 -4.83
CA VAL A 169 -3.13 9.27 -3.87
C VAL A 169 -4.50 8.93 -3.28
N LEU A 170 -4.60 8.92 -1.95
CA LEU A 170 -5.85 8.69 -1.25
C LEU A 170 -6.82 9.87 -1.45
N ASP A 171 -6.32 11.08 -1.21
CA ASP A 171 -7.06 12.33 -1.36
C ASP A 171 -6.08 13.52 -1.35
N TRP A 172 -6.61 14.73 -1.64
CA TRP A 172 -5.88 15.98 -1.56
C TRP A 172 -6.27 16.70 -0.25
N LEU A 173 -5.39 16.62 0.76
CA LEU A 173 -5.66 17.03 2.12
C LEU A 173 -4.65 18.05 2.62
N VAL A 174 -5.07 18.91 3.56
CA VAL A 174 -4.11 19.71 4.32
C VAL A 174 -3.34 18.80 5.28
N TRP A 175 -2.07 19.12 5.50
CA TRP A 175 -1.28 18.39 6.50
C TRP A 175 -1.76 18.72 7.92
N ASN A 176 -2.02 20.00 8.19
CA ASN A 176 -2.67 20.44 9.42
C ASN A 176 -3.61 21.62 9.14
N LYS A 177 -4.79 21.61 9.73
CA LYS A 177 -5.74 22.73 9.67
C LYS A 177 -5.28 23.97 10.44
N LEU A 178 -4.34 23.78 11.38
CA LEU A 178 -3.68 24.84 12.12
C LEU A 178 -2.29 25.10 11.51
N THR A 179 -1.67 26.20 11.88
CA THR A 179 -0.37 26.58 11.30
C THR A 179 0.85 25.85 11.90
N ALA A 180 0.63 24.97 12.88
CA ALA A 180 1.72 24.21 13.50
C ALA A 180 2.09 22.95 12.71
N ASN A 181 3.37 22.66 12.62
CA ASN A 181 3.92 21.50 11.93
C ASN A 181 4.26 20.32 12.87
N ASP A 182 3.58 20.21 14.00
CA ASP A 182 3.64 19.03 14.86
C ASP A 182 2.71 17.94 14.34
N TRP A 183 3.29 16.81 13.94
CA TRP A 183 2.54 15.65 13.44
C TRP A 183 1.56 15.11 14.48
N THR A 184 1.97 15.05 15.74
CA THR A 184 1.13 14.46 16.83
C THR A 184 -0.18 15.22 17.02
N ALA A 185 -0.18 16.52 16.77
CA ALA A 185 -1.36 17.40 16.88
C ALA A 185 -2.00 17.70 15.51
N SER A 186 -1.50 17.13 14.41
CA SER A 186 -2.00 17.45 13.08
C SER A 186 -3.37 16.82 12.81
N SER A 187 -4.18 17.56 12.03
CA SER A 187 -5.47 17.02 11.57
C SER A 187 -5.31 15.82 10.63
N LEU A 188 -4.22 15.76 9.85
CA LEU A 188 -3.97 14.65 8.95
C LEU A 188 -3.61 13.37 9.72
N ASN A 189 -2.79 13.45 10.77
CA ASN A 189 -2.51 12.31 11.62
C ASN A 189 -3.79 11.73 12.23
N SER A 190 -4.62 12.59 12.82
CA SER A 190 -5.90 12.17 13.41
C SER A 190 -6.82 11.55 12.34
N LEU A 191 -6.90 12.15 11.14
CA LEU A 191 -7.72 11.61 10.07
C LEU A 191 -7.25 10.23 9.62
N LEU A 192 -5.93 10.04 9.47
CA LEU A 192 -5.37 8.76 9.01
C LEU A 192 -5.46 7.66 10.07
N ASN A 193 -5.14 7.95 11.33
CA ASN A 193 -5.09 6.94 12.38
C ASN A 193 -6.43 6.67 13.06
N ASP A 194 -7.36 7.63 13.06
CA ASP A 194 -8.70 7.42 13.64
C ASP A 194 -9.73 7.00 12.57
N VAL A 195 -9.83 7.74 11.47
CA VAL A 195 -10.95 7.60 10.52
C VAL A 195 -10.59 6.63 9.38
N TYR A 196 -9.49 6.87 8.68
CA TYR A 196 -9.04 6.00 7.58
C TYR A 196 -8.65 4.60 8.06
N TYR A 197 -7.89 4.51 9.17
CA TYR A 197 -7.52 3.23 9.78
C TYR A 197 -8.73 2.38 10.15
N ASN A 198 -9.81 3.01 10.65
CA ASN A 198 -11.03 2.31 11.06
C ASN A 198 -12.09 2.18 9.97
N ALA A 199 -11.80 2.61 8.74
CA ALA A 199 -12.73 2.58 7.62
C ALA A 199 -14.07 3.26 7.94
N GLN A 200 -14.02 4.50 8.47
CA GLN A 200 -15.18 5.25 8.91
C GLN A 200 -15.56 6.38 7.95
N ASP A 201 -16.79 6.85 8.03
CA ASP A 201 -17.22 8.10 7.40
C ASP A 201 -16.68 9.31 8.18
N GLY A 202 -15.67 9.95 7.61
CA GLY A 202 -15.04 11.14 8.15
C GLY A 202 -15.56 12.46 7.59
N THR A 203 -16.62 12.47 6.76
CA THR A 203 -17.13 13.69 6.09
C THR A 203 -17.54 14.78 7.07
N LYS A 204 -18.01 14.41 8.26
CA LYS A 204 -18.35 15.31 9.37
C LYS A 204 -17.22 15.43 10.41
N SER A 205 -16.10 14.78 10.20
CA SER A 205 -14.98 14.83 11.13
C SER A 205 -14.38 16.24 11.18
N ARG A 206 -14.01 16.67 12.38
CA ARG A 206 -13.23 17.91 12.59
C ARG A 206 -11.80 17.84 12.00
N TYR A 207 -11.42 16.72 11.41
CA TYR A 207 -10.10 16.48 10.81
C TYR A 207 -10.12 16.45 9.27
N CYS A 208 -11.29 16.43 8.65
CA CYS A 208 -11.45 16.38 7.20
C CYS A 208 -11.31 17.77 6.58
N TYR A 209 -10.10 18.11 6.18
CA TYR A 209 -9.79 19.38 5.51
C TYR A 209 -9.12 19.12 4.17
N GLY A 210 -9.77 19.55 3.11
CA GLY A 210 -9.23 19.53 1.75
C GLY A 210 -8.51 20.82 1.40
N TYR A 211 -8.06 20.89 0.15
CA TYR A 211 -7.48 22.08 -0.42
C TYR A 211 -8.53 23.13 -0.77
N TYR A 212 -8.31 24.36 -0.32
CA TYR A 212 -8.88 25.51 -0.97
C TYR A 212 -7.91 26.69 -0.97
N HIS A 213 -7.80 27.38 -2.11
CA HIS A 213 -6.79 28.37 -2.42
C HIS A 213 -6.81 29.61 -1.48
N THR A 214 -7.87 29.87 -0.78
CA THR A 214 -8.04 31.04 0.08
C THR A 214 -8.81 30.79 1.38
N ASP A 215 -9.38 29.60 1.57
CA ASP A 215 -10.23 29.33 2.73
C ASP A 215 -10.05 27.86 3.17
N ILE A 216 -9.65 27.66 4.43
CA ILE A 216 -9.48 26.35 5.09
C ILE A 216 -10.85 25.64 5.26
N LYS A 217 -11.85 26.00 4.52
CA LYS A 217 -13.17 25.36 4.53
C LYS A 217 -13.08 24.06 3.76
N ALA A 218 -12.89 23.05 4.54
CA ALA A 218 -12.92 21.66 4.23
C ALA A 218 -13.92 21.26 3.16
N LYS A 219 -13.44 20.69 2.05
CA LYS A 219 -14.25 19.78 1.24
C LYS A 219 -13.37 18.69 0.65
N ALA A 220 -12.73 17.91 1.49
CA ALA A 220 -12.26 16.60 1.08
C ALA A 220 -13.41 15.60 1.24
N ASN A 221 -13.49 14.62 0.37
CA ASN A 221 -14.41 13.52 0.55
C ASN A 221 -13.74 12.49 1.47
N CYS A 222 -13.87 12.70 2.78
CA CYS A 222 -13.31 11.83 3.81
C CYS A 222 -14.23 10.65 4.17
N ASP A 223 -15.06 10.20 3.28
CA ASP A 223 -15.76 8.92 3.45
C ASP A 223 -14.81 7.78 3.14
N TYR A 224 -14.29 7.16 4.19
CA TYR A 224 -13.37 6.04 4.09
C TYR A 224 -14.02 4.69 4.38
N THR A 225 -15.34 4.59 4.43
CA THR A 225 -16.06 3.33 4.67
C THR A 225 -15.68 2.22 3.69
N LYS A 226 -15.34 2.59 2.44
CA LYS A 226 -14.91 1.65 1.39
C LYS A 226 -13.40 1.73 1.09
N LYS A 227 -12.82 2.92 1.19
CA LYS A 227 -11.41 3.18 0.85
C LYS A 227 -10.47 3.04 2.04
N GLY A 228 -10.99 3.05 3.27
CA GLY A 228 -10.21 2.89 4.49
C GLY A 228 -9.78 1.45 4.71
N LEU A 229 -8.95 1.24 5.71
CA LEU A 229 -8.38 -0.07 6.01
C LEU A 229 -9.44 -1.01 6.59
N GLN A 230 -9.82 -2.00 5.81
CA GLN A 230 -10.83 -2.98 6.19
C GLN A 230 -10.33 -3.88 7.33
N SER A 231 -11.24 -4.39 8.15
CA SER A 231 -10.89 -5.11 9.39
C SER A 231 -9.98 -6.32 9.19
N GLY A 232 -10.14 -7.05 8.07
CA GLY A 232 -9.29 -8.20 7.75
C GLY A 232 -7.81 -7.85 7.53
N TYR A 233 -7.52 -6.61 7.12
CA TYR A 233 -6.15 -6.17 6.85
C TYR A 233 -5.50 -5.50 8.05
N ARG A 234 -6.27 -4.95 8.99
CA ARG A 234 -5.72 -4.22 10.16
C ARG A 234 -4.84 -5.08 11.05
N SER A 235 -5.12 -6.38 11.15
CA SER A 235 -4.29 -7.33 11.89
C SER A 235 -2.89 -7.52 11.30
N MET A 236 -2.71 -7.23 10.01
CA MET A 236 -1.42 -7.29 9.30
C MET A 236 -0.56 -6.03 9.53
N ILE A 237 -1.07 -5.01 10.21
CA ILE A 237 -0.40 -3.72 10.36
C ILE A 237 0.24 -3.63 11.73
N ALA A 238 1.55 -3.37 11.77
CA ALA A 238 2.28 -3.15 13.00
C ALA A 238 2.01 -1.75 13.56
N ASN A 239 1.83 -1.65 14.87
CA ASN A 239 1.91 -0.37 15.58
C ASN A 239 3.38 -0.04 15.81
N VAL A 240 3.86 1.06 15.24
CA VAL A 240 5.28 1.38 15.19
C VAL A 240 5.58 2.77 15.75
N THR A 241 6.85 3.02 16.06
CA THR A 241 7.35 4.37 16.31
C THR A 241 7.61 5.08 14.99
N TRP A 242 6.97 6.22 14.80
CA TRP A 242 7.28 7.19 13.75
C TRP A 242 8.22 8.24 14.33
N TYR A 243 9.43 8.35 13.81
CA TYR A 243 10.39 9.36 14.20
C TYR A 243 10.03 10.69 13.57
N LEU A 244 10.09 11.76 14.33
CA LEU A 244 9.60 13.09 13.98
C LEU A 244 10.68 14.17 14.14
N GLY A 245 11.95 13.79 14.07
CA GLY A 245 13.01 14.77 13.97
C GLY A 245 12.88 15.59 12.68
N GLY A 246 13.35 16.82 12.63
CA GLY A 246 13.21 17.73 11.51
C GLY A 246 14.53 18.24 10.94
N CYS A 247 14.50 18.65 9.68
CA CYS A 247 15.61 19.33 8.99
C CYS A 247 15.35 20.84 8.87
N SER A 248 16.41 21.64 8.68
CA SER A 248 16.28 23.09 8.59
C SER A 248 15.67 23.58 7.27
N GLY A 249 15.96 22.90 6.16
CA GLY A 249 15.46 23.27 4.82
C GLY A 249 15.83 22.19 3.80
N PRO A 250 15.39 22.31 2.54
CA PRO A 250 15.65 21.32 1.50
C PRO A 250 17.03 21.50 0.83
N THR A 251 17.70 22.61 1.03
CA THR A 251 18.94 22.94 0.33
C THR A 251 20.12 22.21 0.93
N ASN A 252 20.93 21.57 0.09
CA ASN A 252 22.09 20.76 0.47
C ASN A 252 21.77 19.51 1.31
N GLU A 253 20.51 19.06 1.28
CA GLU A 253 20.08 17.87 2.01
C GLU A 253 20.01 16.66 1.08
N THR A 254 20.85 15.68 1.37
CA THR A 254 20.91 14.39 0.65
C THR A 254 19.94 13.37 1.25
N ALA A 255 19.81 12.20 0.62
CA ALA A 255 19.04 11.11 1.18
C ALA A 255 19.53 10.71 2.58
N GLU A 256 20.84 10.72 2.81
CA GLU A 256 21.44 10.37 4.10
C GLU A 256 21.22 11.45 5.15
N SER A 257 21.41 12.73 4.80
CA SER A 257 21.17 13.81 5.76
C SER A 257 19.71 13.90 6.19
N PHE A 258 18.76 13.64 5.28
CA PHE A 258 17.35 13.49 5.65
C PHE A 258 17.12 12.30 6.58
N TYR A 259 17.74 11.14 6.29
CA TYR A 259 17.63 9.97 7.16
C TYR A 259 18.09 10.27 8.60
N GLU A 260 19.18 11.00 8.75
CA GLU A 260 19.72 11.42 10.07
C GLU A 260 18.80 12.46 10.76
N CYS A 261 18.30 13.47 10.01
CA CYS A 261 17.33 14.45 10.53
C CYS A 261 16.07 13.77 11.07
N GLU A 262 15.48 12.88 10.29
CA GLU A 262 14.23 12.17 10.61
C GLU A 262 14.32 11.45 11.96
N ARG A 263 15.47 10.89 12.28
CA ARG A 263 15.76 10.13 13.51
C ARG A 263 16.44 10.94 14.58
N GLY A 264 16.75 12.20 14.26
CA GLY A 264 17.36 13.15 15.18
C GLY A 264 16.37 13.66 16.23
N THR A 265 16.89 14.46 17.15
CA THR A 265 16.09 15.09 18.23
C THR A 265 15.85 16.58 17.98
N THR A 266 16.33 17.12 16.87
CA THR A 266 16.12 18.53 16.50
C THR A 266 14.68 18.69 15.98
N VAL A 267 13.90 19.49 16.68
CA VAL A 267 12.49 19.78 16.35
C VAL A 267 12.19 21.25 16.62
N CYS A 268 11.09 21.78 16.08
CA CYS A 268 10.55 23.05 16.54
C CYS A 268 10.17 22.98 18.01
N SER A 269 10.30 24.09 18.73
CA SER A 269 9.96 24.15 20.15
C SER A 269 8.52 23.69 20.39
N GLY A 270 8.36 22.70 21.28
CA GLY A 270 7.06 22.10 21.61
C GLY A 270 6.64 20.94 20.73
N ASN A 271 7.32 20.65 19.63
CA ASN A 271 7.03 19.46 18.82
C ASN A 271 7.58 18.18 19.47
N SER A 272 6.94 17.07 19.17
CA SER A 272 7.41 15.75 19.57
C SER A 272 8.51 15.23 18.65
N THR A 273 9.47 14.47 19.18
CA THR A 273 10.54 13.81 18.40
C THR A 273 10.14 12.45 17.87
N SER A 274 9.06 11.89 18.36
CA SER A 274 8.47 10.61 17.89
C SER A 274 7.03 10.46 18.35
N THR A 275 6.32 9.53 17.71
CA THR A 275 4.99 9.07 18.16
C THR A 275 4.80 7.61 17.80
N THR A 276 3.86 6.94 18.43
CA THR A 276 3.43 5.61 18.02
C THR A 276 2.14 5.69 17.21
N GLY A 277 2.00 4.83 16.21
CA GLY A 277 0.81 4.81 15.37
C GLY A 277 0.90 3.76 14.27
N TYR A 278 -0.21 3.51 13.62
CA TYR A 278 -0.31 2.54 12.52
C TYR A 278 0.06 3.16 11.17
N ILE A 279 -0.25 4.44 10.96
CA ILE A 279 -0.16 5.10 9.67
C ILE A 279 0.66 6.39 9.79
N GLY A 280 1.61 6.54 8.88
CA GLY A 280 2.35 7.78 8.66
C GLY A 280 2.32 8.19 7.20
N LEU A 281 3.29 9.01 6.83
CA LEU A 281 3.57 9.40 5.46
C LEU A 281 4.99 8.95 5.07
N ILE A 282 5.32 9.10 3.79
CA ILE A 282 6.66 8.87 3.30
C ILE A 282 7.65 9.83 3.97
N TYR A 283 8.85 9.36 4.24
CA TYR A 283 9.96 10.23 4.62
C TYR A 283 10.68 10.78 3.38
N PRO A 284 11.28 11.98 3.42
CA PRO A 284 12.18 12.46 2.38
C PRO A 284 13.31 11.47 2.05
N SER A 285 13.88 10.79 3.05
CA SER A 285 14.91 9.78 2.83
C SER A 285 14.40 8.58 2.02
N ASP A 286 13.15 8.14 2.23
CA ASP A 286 12.56 7.06 1.42
C ASP A 286 12.55 7.43 -0.06
N TYR A 287 12.24 8.70 -0.38
CA TYR A 287 12.28 9.21 -1.74
C TYR A 287 13.71 9.27 -2.28
N GLY A 288 14.65 9.81 -1.52
CA GLY A 288 16.04 9.91 -1.94
C GLY A 288 16.69 8.54 -2.22
N TYR A 289 16.37 7.53 -1.42
CA TYR A 289 16.85 6.15 -1.62
C TYR A 289 16.06 5.36 -2.66
N SER A 290 14.92 5.83 -3.13
CA SER A 290 14.15 5.16 -4.19
C SER A 290 14.69 5.42 -5.60
N VAL A 291 15.59 6.37 -5.76
CA VAL A 291 16.25 6.70 -7.02
C VAL A 291 17.33 5.67 -7.32
N LEU A 292 17.47 5.28 -8.59
CA LEU A 292 18.49 4.32 -9.01
C LEU A 292 19.91 4.89 -8.73
N SER A 293 20.65 4.26 -7.82
CA SER A 293 21.91 4.77 -7.27
C SER A 293 23.01 4.99 -8.31
N ASN A 294 23.06 4.16 -9.36
CA ASN A 294 24.00 4.33 -10.47
C ASN A 294 23.63 5.42 -11.47
N SER A 295 22.41 5.96 -11.39
CA SER A 295 21.92 7.05 -12.26
C SER A 295 21.84 8.39 -11.54
N CYS A 296 21.87 8.38 -10.21
CA CYS A 296 21.82 9.57 -9.37
C CYS A 296 22.64 9.35 -8.10
N ALA A 297 23.72 10.08 -7.95
CA ALA A 297 24.60 9.97 -6.78
C ALA A 297 23.83 10.25 -5.47
N ARG A 298 24.09 9.47 -4.43
CA ARG A 298 23.46 9.64 -3.09
C ARG A 298 23.80 10.98 -2.43
N THR A 299 24.86 11.64 -2.91
CA THR A 299 25.28 12.99 -2.50
C THR A 299 24.51 14.11 -3.21
N THR A 300 23.60 13.77 -4.13
CA THR A 300 22.77 14.77 -4.81
C THR A 300 21.72 15.32 -3.86
N ASP A 301 21.63 16.63 -3.80
CA ASP A 301 20.62 17.38 -3.05
C ASP A 301 19.20 17.07 -3.57
N LEU A 302 18.29 16.66 -2.69
CA LEU A 302 16.90 16.34 -3.06
C LEU A 302 16.12 17.58 -3.52
N GLY A 303 16.50 18.77 -3.08
CA GLY A 303 15.94 20.04 -3.57
C GLY A 303 16.26 20.33 -5.02
N SER A 304 17.34 19.72 -5.56
CA SER A 304 17.76 19.84 -6.96
C SER A 304 17.23 18.73 -7.89
N TYR A 305 16.51 17.74 -7.37
CA TYR A 305 15.93 16.67 -8.19
C TYR A 305 14.93 17.23 -9.22
N SER A 306 14.89 16.63 -10.41
CA SER A 306 13.91 16.96 -11.44
C SER A 306 13.47 15.74 -12.20
N SER A 307 12.34 15.84 -12.93
CA SER A 307 11.81 14.75 -13.76
C SER A 307 12.79 14.29 -14.85
N SER A 308 13.69 15.16 -15.30
CA SER A 308 14.73 14.84 -16.30
C SER A 308 16.03 14.31 -15.69
N THR A 309 16.14 14.31 -14.39
CA THR A 309 17.33 13.86 -13.64
C THR A 309 16.96 12.74 -12.67
N CYS A 310 17.33 12.88 -11.40
CA CYS A 310 17.13 11.88 -10.36
C CYS A 310 15.68 11.45 -10.16
N ALA A 311 14.73 12.40 -10.15
CA ALA A 311 13.32 12.06 -9.96
C ALA A 311 12.77 11.13 -11.03
N GLY A 312 13.20 11.27 -12.28
CA GLY A 312 12.82 10.38 -13.37
C GLY A 312 13.32 8.92 -13.23
N GLN A 313 14.22 8.69 -12.29
CA GLN A 313 14.75 7.37 -11.93
C GLN A 313 14.18 6.83 -10.61
N SER A 314 13.13 7.46 -10.09
CA SER A 314 12.46 7.07 -8.85
C SER A 314 11.04 6.58 -9.13
N TRP A 315 10.71 5.39 -8.65
CA TRP A 315 9.35 4.87 -8.70
C TRP A 315 8.39 5.60 -7.73
N LEU A 316 8.91 6.29 -6.72
CA LEU A 316 8.12 7.07 -5.77
C LEU A 316 7.68 8.43 -6.34
N TYR A 317 8.29 8.89 -7.42
CA TYR A 317 7.91 10.14 -8.06
C TYR A 317 6.56 10.02 -8.77
N GLY A 318 5.50 10.48 -8.12
CA GLY A 318 4.12 10.41 -8.61
C GLY A 318 3.70 11.53 -9.57
N LYS A 319 4.62 12.45 -9.93
CA LYS A 319 4.38 13.64 -10.80
C LYS A 319 3.36 14.64 -10.24
N GLY A 320 2.88 14.44 -9.03
CA GLY A 320 2.01 15.36 -8.28
C GLY A 320 2.75 15.93 -7.07
N ARG A 321 2.15 16.92 -6.43
CA ARG A 321 2.62 17.39 -5.12
C ARG A 321 2.10 16.46 -4.04
N GLU A 322 2.98 15.98 -3.16
CA GLU A 322 2.63 15.03 -2.12
C GLU A 322 3.30 15.38 -0.79
N TRP A 323 2.55 15.24 0.29
CA TRP A 323 3.07 15.46 1.63
C TRP A 323 4.06 14.38 2.06
N THR A 324 5.09 14.80 2.79
CA THR A 324 5.96 13.91 3.58
C THR A 324 5.64 14.03 5.07
N LEU A 325 6.23 13.14 5.87
CA LEU A 325 6.06 13.16 7.33
C LEU A 325 6.92 14.25 7.99
N LEU A 326 8.02 14.67 7.35
CA LEU A 326 9.05 15.47 7.95
C LEU A 326 8.70 16.94 8.00
N HIS A 327 8.86 17.57 9.16
CA HIS A 327 8.68 19.00 9.35
C HIS A 327 10.00 19.80 9.18
N ALA A 328 9.86 21.08 8.84
CA ALA A 328 10.98 22.02 8.88
C ALA A 328 11.22 22.53 10.30
N THR A 329 12.48 22.60 10.73
CA THR A 329 12.84 23.17 12.03
C THR A 329 13.06 24.69 11.97
N SER A 330 13.31 25.24 10.78
CA SER A 330 13.48 26.67 10.56
C SER A 330 12.16 27.45 10.41
N VAL A 331 11.05 26.75 10.06
CA VAL A 331 9.73 27.35 9.79
C VAL A 331 8.63 26.53 10.44
N TYR A 332 8.14 26.98 11.59
CA TYR A 332 7.14 26.31 12.42
C TYR A 332 5.83 25.88 11.69
N SER A 333 5.51 26.52 10.57
CA SER A 333 4.28 26.25 9.80
C SER A 333 4.51 25.45 8.53
N SER A 334 5.70 24.89 8.32
CA SER A 334 6.05 24.22 7.07
C SER A 334 6.54 22.80 7.28
N VAL A 335 6.25 21.96 6.28
CA VAL A 335 6.70 20.58 6.17
C VAL A 335 7.26 20.34 4.77
N PHE A 336 8.10 19.32 4.64
CA PHE A 336 8.61 18.93 3.34
C PHE A 336 7.54 18.25 2.50
N GLN A 337 7.57 18.52 1.19
CA GLN A 337 6.71 17.87 0.21
C GLN A 337 7.49 17.54 -1.06
N LEU A 338 7.06 16.49 -1.75
CA LEU A 338 7.52 16.18 -3.10
C LEU A 338 6.83 17.12 -4.07
N GLY A 339 7.61 17.80 -4.91
CA GLY A 339 7.09 18.69 -5.93
C GLY A 339 6.65 17.95 -7.19
N SER A 340 5.78 18.58 -7.97
CA SER A 340 5.37 18.07 -9.29
C SER A 340 6.52 17.97 -10.29
N SER A 341 7.62 18.67 -10.07
CA SER A 341 8.86 18.58 -10.85
C SER A 341 9.81 17.49 -10.36
N GLY A 342 9.54 16.90 -9.19
CA GLY A 342 10.35 15.87 -8.56
C GLY A 342 11.33 16.39 -7.50
N ASN A 343 11.47 17.70 -7.35
CA ASN A 343 12.26 18.28 -6.27
C ASN A 343 11.55 18.19 -4.93
N LEU A 344 12.32 18.16 -3.85
CA LEU A 344 11.79 18.29 -2.49
C LEU A 344 11.85 19.78 -2.09
N PHE A 345 10.78 20.28 -1.47
CA PHE A 345 10.78 21.66 -0.95
C PHE A 345 9.79 21.82 0.22
N LEU A 346 9.80 23.00 0.84
CA LEU A 346 8.95 23.32 1.97
C LEU A 346 7.66 24.00 1.54
N ASP A 347 6.57 23.59 2.18
CA ASP A 347 5.30 24.30 2.01
C ASP A 347 4.51 24.36 3.32
N ARG A 348 3.56 25.31 3.39
CA ARG A 348 2.77 25.53 4.59
C ARG A 348 1.79 24.37 4.80
N VAL A 349 1.70 23.89 6.03
CA VAL A 349 0.85 22.76 6.46
C VAL A 349 -0.64 22.94 6.15
N ILE A 350 -1.10 24.17 5.95
CA ILE A 350 -2.51 24.50 5.64
C ILE A 350 -2.85 24.38 4.14
N LEU A 351 -1.87 24.14 3.29
CA LEU A 351 -2.12 23.85 1.88
C LEU A 351 -2.56 22.39 1.71
N GLY A 352 -3.25 22.10 0.61
CA GLY A 352 -3.70 20.74 0.31
C GLY A 352 -2.86 20.11 -0.78
N PHE A 353 -2.25 18.97 -0.47
CA PHE A 353 -1.51 18.15 -1.43
C PHE A 353 -1.93 16.70 -1.34
N GLY A 354 -1.46 15.90 -2.29
CA GLY A 354 -1.69 14.46 -2.33
C GLY A 354 -1.20 13.77 -1.06
N VAL A 355 -2.01 12.86 -0.55
CA VAL A 355 -1.70 12.03 0.60
C VAL A 355 -1.65 10.59 0.15
N ARG A 356 -0.50 9.94 0.30
CA ARG A 356 -0.37 8.49 0.19
C ARG A 356 -0.03 7.92 1.57
N PRO A 357 -0.97 7.20 2.21
CA PRO A 357 -0.70 6.53 3.48
C PRO A 357 0.47 5.57 3.38
N VAL A 358 1.29 5.55 4.42
CA VAL A 358 2.43 4.63 4.60
C VAL A 358 2.20 3.85 5.89
N LEU A 359 2.51 2.56 5.88
CA LEU A 359 2.42 1.71 7.05
C LEU A 359 3.50 0.61 7.03
N TYR A 360 3.68 -0.03 8.17
CA TYR A 360 4.53 -1.21 8.31
C TYR A 360 3.65 -2.45 8.49
N LEU A 361 3.95 -3.49 7.71
CA LEU A 361 3.33 -4.80 7.88
C LEU A 361 3.98 -5.53 9.06
N ASP A 362 3.17 -6.30 9.80
CA ASP A 362 3.66 -7.16 10.88
C ASP A 362 4.66 -8.20 10.35
N ALA A 363 5.64 -8.55 11.16
CA ALA A 363 6.70 -9.50 10.79
C ALA A 363 6.18 -10.92 10.50
N SER A 364 4.97 -11.26 10.92
CA SER A 364 4.32 -12.54 10.66
C SER A 364 3.63 -12.62 9.29
N VAL A 365 3.56 -11.51 8.55
CA VAL A 365 3.03 -11.49 7.19
C VAL A 365 3.95 -12.28 6.25
N TYR A 366 3.36 -13.18 5.47
CA TYR A 366 4.10 -14.01 4.51
C TYR A 366 3.58 -13.84 3.09
N LYS A 367 4.45 -14.13 2.13
CA LYS A 367 4.14 -14.14 0.70
C LYS A 367 3.41 -15.43 0.35
N ILE A 368 2.30 -15.30 -0.35
CA ILE A 368 1.53 -16.43 -0.91
C ILE A 368 1.89 -16.62 -2.38
N ASP A 369 1.84 -15.54 -3.18
CA ASP A 369 2.02 -15.59 -4.62
C ASP A 369 2.53 -14.25 -5.17
N GLY A 370 2.64 -14.16 -6.49
CA GLY A 370 3.02 -12.96 -7.21
C GLY A 370 4.53 -12.75 -7.33
N ASP A 371 4.92 -11.89 -8.25
CA ASP A 371 6.31 -11.52 -8.54
C ASP A 371 6.58 -10.01 -8.36
N GLY A 372 5.57 -9.27 -7.89
CA GLY A 372 5.64 -7.85 -7.59
C GLY A 372 5.48 -6.94 -8.80
N THR A 373 5.15 -7.47 -9.98
CA THR A 373 4.73 -6.66 -11.13
C THR A 373 3.33 -6.08 -10.89
N LEU A 374 2.91 -5.09 -11.68
CA LEU A 374 1.55 -4.55 -11.62
C LEU A 374 0.51 -5.61 -12.00
N GLU A 375 0.83 -6.43 -13.00
CA GLU A 375 -0.02 -7.50 -13.52
C GLU A 375 -0.12 -8.69 -12.56
N ASN A 376 0.94 -8.92 -11.76
CA ASN A 376 1.02 -10.03 -10.80
C ASN A 376 1.64 -9.55 -9.47
N PRO A 377 0.93 -8.68 -8.71
CA PRO A 377 1.42 -8.13 -7.45
C PRO A 377 1.65 -9.23 -6.42
N TYR A 378 2.52 -8.99 -5.44
CA TYR A 378 2.66 -9.90 -4.31
C TYR A 378 1.31 -10.05 -3.60
N ILE A 379 0.87 -11.29 -3.46
CA ILE A 379 -0.26 -11.68 -2.63
C ILE A 379 0.28 -12.11 -1.28
N ILE A 380 -0.28 -11.57 -0.22
CA ILE A 380 0.21 -11.75 1.15
C ILE A 380 -0.88 -12.26 2.08
N GLY A 381 -0.49 -12.86 3.19
CA GLY A 381 -1.40 -13.37 4.21
C GLY A 381 -0.77 -13.39 5.61
N MET A 382 -1.63 -13.56 6.61
CA MET A 382 -1.24 -13.69 8.02
C MET A 382 -2.26 -14.57 8.75
N TRP A 383 -2.03 -15.90 8.83
CA TRP A 383 -2.85 -16.89 9.57
C TRP A 383 -2.05 -18.11 10.02
#